data_142e7893694fa1406cb87d8db2f7d9c9
#
_entry.id   142e7893694fa1406cb87d8db2f7d9c9
#
_cell.length_a   1.000
_cell.length_b   1.000
_cell.length_c   1.000
_cell.angle_alpha   90.00
_cell.angle_beta   90.00
_cell.angle_gamma   90.00
#
_symmetry.space_group_name_H-M   'P 1'
#
loop_
_entity.id
_entity.type
_entity.pdbx_description
1 polymer ?
#
loop_
_entity_poly.entity_id
_entity_poly.type
_entity_poly.pdbx_seq_one_letter_code
_entity_poly.pdbx_strand_id
1 'polypeptide(L)'
;MPIQVLPPQLANQIAAGEVVERPASVVKELVENSLDAGATRIDIDIERGGAKLIRIRDNGCGIKKDELALALARYATSKIASLDDLEAIISLGFRGEALASISSVSRLTLTSRTAEQQEAWQAYAEGRDMNVTVKPAAHPVGTTLEVLDLFYNTPARRKFLRTEKTEFNHIDEIIRRIALARFDVTINLSHNGKIVRQYRAVPEGGQKERRLGAICGTAFLEQALAIEWQHGDLTLRGWVADPNHTTPALAEIQYCYVNGRMMRDRLINHAIRQACEDKLGADQQPAFVLYLEIDPHQVDVNVHPAKHEVRFHQSRLVHDFIYQGVLSVLQQQLETPLPLDDEPQPAPRSIPENRVAAGRNHFAEPAAREPVAPRYTPAPASGSRPAAPWPNAQPGYQKQQGEVYRQLLQTPAPMQKLKAPEPQEPALAANSQSFGRVLTIVHSDCALLERDGNISLLSLPVAERWLRQAQLTPGEAPVCAQPLLIPLRLKVSAEEKSALEKAQSALAELGIDFQSDAQHVTIRAVPLPLRQQNLQILIPELIGYLAKQSVFEPGNIAQWIARNLMSEHAQWSMAQAITLLADVERLCPQLVKTPPGGLLQSVDLHPAIKALKDE
;
A
#
# COMPACT_ATOMS: atom_id res chain seq x y z
N MET A 1 26.17 -32.96 -4.81
CA MET A 1 26.58 -32.16 -5.99
C MET A 1 27.31 -30.92 -5.50
N PRO A 2 28.42 -30.49 -6.11
CA PRO A 2 29.11 -29.27 -5.71
C PRO A 2 28.26 -28.04 -6.06
N ILE A 3 28.34 -27.00 -5.22
CA ILE A 3 27.72 -25.70 -5.48
C ILE A 3 28.48 -25.04 -6.65
N GLN A 4 27.75 -24.57 -7.66
CA GLN A 4 28.32 -23.94 -8.85
C GLN A 4 27.60 -22.64 -9.17
N VAL A 5 28.33 -21.67 -9.74
CA VAL A 5 27.74 -20.44 -10.29
C VAL A 5 27.03 -20.79 -11.60
N LEU A 6 25.74 -20.44 -11.70
CA LEU A 6 24.94 -20.72 -12.88
C LEU A 6 25.32 -19.79 -14.05
N PRO A 7 25.28 -20.28 -15.31
CA PRO A 7 25.39 -19.41 -16.48
C PRO A 7 24.33 -18.30 -16.45
N PRO A 8 24.62 -17.08 -16.94
CA PRO A 8 23.71 -15.94 -16.88
C PRO A 8 22.31 -16.21 -17.45
N GLN A 9 22.24 -16.91 -18.60
CA GLN A 9 20.97 -17.30 -19.22
C GLN A 9 20.11 -18.17 -18.27
N LEU A 10 20.71 -19.18 -17.64
CA LEU A 10 19.98 -20.09 -16.74
C LEU A 10 19.55 -19.36 -15.47
N ALA A 11 20.42 -18.53 -14.90
CA ALA A 11 20.09 -17.70 -13.75
C ALA A 11 18.91 -16.75 -14.06
N ASN A 12 18.92 -16.14 -15.27
CA ASN A 12 17.83 -15.27 -15.72
C ASN A 12 16.53 -16.05 -15.97
N GLN A 13 16.60 -17.29 -16.50
CA GLN A 13 15.43 -18.14 -16.70
C GLN A 13 14.79 -18.56 -15.36
N ILE A 14 15.58 -18.79 -14.31
CA ILE A 14 15.09 -19.08 -12.97
C ILE A 14 14.37 -17.83 -12.42
N ALA A 15 15.02 -16.66 -12.46
CA ALA A 15 14.43 -15.40 -12.03
C ALA A 15 13.16 -15.03 -12.84
N ALA A 16 13.17 -15.31 -14.16
CA ALA A 16 11.98 -15.15 -14.99
C ALA A 16 10.79 -16.04 -14.53
N GLY A 17 11.04 -17.06 -13.69
CA GLY A 17 9.98 -17.86 -13.09
C GLY A 17 9.09 -17.08 -12.13
N GLU A 18 9.67 -16.13 -11.46
CA GLU A 18 8.99 -15.29 -10.45
C GLU A 18 8.39 -14.01 -11.06
N VAL A 19 9.04 -13.48 -12.12
CA VAL A 19 8.67 -12.19 -12.71
C VAL A 19 7.74 -12.35 -13.92
N VAL A 20 7.97 -13.37 -14.74
CA VAL A 20 7.29 -13.60 -16.03
C VAL A 20 6.46 -14.88 -15.97
N GLU A 21 5.30 -14.83 -15.36
CA GLU A 21 4.37 -15.98 -15.29
C GLU A 21 3.59 -16.16 -16.59
N ARG A 22 3.15 -15.06 -17.20
CA ARG A 22 2.28 -15.01 -18.38
C ARG A 22 2.46 -13.73 -19.20
N PRO A 23 1.89 -13.63 -20.41
CA PRO A 23 1.97 -12.43 -21.25
C PRO A 23 1.54 -11.15 -20.54
N ALA A 24 0.49 -11.22 -19.73
CA ALA A 24 -0.02 -10.07 -18.96
C ALA A 24 1.01 -9.51 -17.97
N SER A 25 1.86 -10.35 -17.35
CA SER A 25 2.95 -9.89 -16.47
C SER A 25 4.01 -9.11 -17.27
N VAL A 26 4.33 -9.56 -18.48
CA VAL A 26 5.25 -8.84 -19.38
C VAL A 26 4.69 -7.47 -19.75
N VAL A 27 3.41 -7.41 -20.19
CA VAL A 27 2.75 -6.15 -20.55
C VAL A 27 2.75 -5.19 -19.37
N LYS A 28 2.45 -5.67 -18.15
CA LYS A 28 2.46 -4.87 -16.92
C LYS A 28 3.83 -4.20 -16.71
N GLU A 29 4.89 -4.98 -16.63
CA GLU A 29 6.25 -4.47 -16.37
C GLU A 29 6.72 -3.49 -17.45
N LEU A 30 6.42 -3.75 -18.73
CA LEU A 30 6.83 -2.89 -19.83
C LEU A 30 6.04 -1.56 -19.84
N VAL A 31 4.72 -1.59 -19.56
CA VAL A 31 3.91 -0.37 -19.48
C VAL A 31 4.28 0.45 -18.24
N GLU A 32 4.56 -0.19 -17.09
CA GLU A 32 5.07 0.51 -15.90
C GLU A 32 6.41 1.22 -16.20
N ASN A 33 7.31 0.60 -16.98
CA ASN A 33 8.54 1.25 -17.40
C ASN A 33 8.29 2.46 -18.31
N SER A 34 7.33 2.37 -19.23
CA SER A 34 6.95 3.51 -20.09
C SER A 34 6.36 4.67 -19.27
N LEU A 35 5.56 4.36 -18.23
CA LEU A 35 5.02 5.37 -17.31
C LEU A 35 6.12 6.04 -16.47
N ASP A 36 7.07 5.25 -15.95
CA ASP A 36 8.22 5.75 -15.21
C ASP A 36 9.16 6.60 -16.10
N ALA A 37 9.18 6.36 -17.43
CA ALA A 37 9.87 7.20 -18.41
C ALA A 37 9.13 8.51 -18.76
N GLY A 38 8.02 8.81 -18.10
CA GLY A 38 7.22 10.01 -18.32
C GLY A 38 6.42 10.00 -19.62
N ALA A 39 6.07 8.83 -20.14
CA ALA A 39 5.27 8.72 -21.34
C ALA A 39 3.86 9.31 -21.15
N THR A 40 3.43 10.12 -22.12
CA THR A 40 2.06 10.65 -22.21
C THR A 40 1.19 9.88 -23.20
N ARG A 41 1.83 9.02 -24.00
CA ARG A 41 1.16 8.12 -24.93
C ARG A 41 1.87 6.76 -24.99
N ILE A 42 1.07 5.69 -24.88
CA ILE A 42 1.53 4.31 -24.96
C ILE A 42 0.65 3.57 -25.96
N ASP A 43 1.26 3.01 -27.00
CA ASP A 43 0.63 2.16 -28.00
C ASP A 43 1.06 0.70 -27.77
N ILE A 44 0.09 -0.21 -27.63
CA ILE A 44 0.29 -1.62 -27.27
C ILE A 44 -0.28 -2.51 -28.37
N ASP A 45 0.56 -3.30 -29.00
CA ASP A 45 0.15 -4.26 -30.03
C ASP A 45 0.39 -5.70 -29.54
N ILE A 46 -0.66 -6.50 -29.55
CA ILE A 46 -0.65 -7.89 -29.08
C ILE A 46 -1.06 -8.83 -30.21
N GLU A 47 -0.26 -9.89 -30.44
CA GLU A 47 -0.63 -10.98 -31.35
C GLU A 47 -0.72 -12.30 -30.59
N ARG A 48 -1.75 -13.09 -30.90
CA ARG A 48 -2.03 -14.42 -30.31
C ARG A 48 -2.00 -14.40 -28.78
N GLY A 49 -2.71 -13.43 -28.19
CA GLY A 49 -2.76 -13.29 -26.73
C GLY A 49 -1.41 -12.98 -26.06
N GLY A 50 -0.43 -12.46 -26.82
CA GLY A 50 0.91 -12.13 -26.35
C GLY A 50 1.94 -13.28 -26.47
N ALA A 51 1.53 -14.45 -26.93
CA ALA A 51 2.45 -15.57 -27.12
C ALA A 51 3.38 -15.36 -28.33
N LYS A 52 2.89 -14.66 -29.38
CA LYS A 52 3.65 -14.40 -30.61
C LYS A 52 4.34 -13.04 -30.60
N LEU A 53 3.59 -11.98 -30.25
CA LEU A 53 4.11 -10.62 -30.20
C LEU A 53 3.47 -9.85 -29.05
N ILE A 54 4.34 -9.17 -28.29
CA ILE A 54 3.98 -8.05 -27.41
C ILE A 54 4.87 -6.89 -27.85
N ARG A 55 4.28 -5.83 -28.39
CA ARG A 55 5.00 -4.60 -28.77
C ARG A 55 4.43 -3.46 -27.96
N ILE A 56 5.29 -2.70 -27.30
CA ILE A 56 4.93 -1.52 -26.54
C ILE A 56 5.78 -0.37 -27.04
N ARG A 57 5.11 0.69 -27.51
CA ARG A 57 5.74 1.93 -27.96
C ARG A 57 5.28 3.06 -27.07
N ASP A 58 6.22 3.83 -26.59
CA ASP A 58 5.97 5.04 -25.79
C ASP A 58 6.67 6.26 -26.39
N ASN A 59 6.27 7.43 -25.92
CA ASN A 59 6.88 8.72 -26.22
C ASN A 59 7.59 9.33 -25.00
N GLY A 60 8.10 8.49 -24.10
CA GLY A 60 8.84 8.92 -22.92
C GLY A 60 10.22 9.50 -23.23
N CYS A 61 11.04 9.69 -22.20
CA CYS A 61 12.38 10.31 -22.34
C CYS A 61 13.37 9.52 -23.21
N GLY A 62 13.10 8.22 -23.45
CA GLY A 62 14.02 7.33 -24.16
C GLY A 62 15.19 6.87 -23.29
N ILE A 63 16.07 6.05 -23.89
CA ILE A 63 17.27 5.47 -23.25
C ILE A 63 18.49 5.86 -24.12
N LYS A 64 19.56 6.31 -23.49
CA LYS A 64 20.79 6.69 -24.17
C LYS A 64 21.49 5.45 -24.75
N LYS A 65 22.22 5.63 -25.87
CA LYS A 65 22.98 4.56 -26.51
C LYS A 65 23.83 3.74 -25.54
N ASP A 66 24.56 4.43 -24.66
CA ASP A 66 25.50 3.81 -23.73
C ASP A 66 24.80 3.04 -22.60
N GLU A 67 23.53 3.36 -22.33
CA GLU A 67 22.70 2.72 -21.30
C GLU A 67 21.87 1.55 -21.85
N LEU A 68 21.75 1.37 -23.18
CA LEU A 68 20.94 0.31 -23.77
C LEU A 68 21.42 -1.10 -23.37
N ALA A 69 22.73 -1.30 -23.28
CA ALA A 69 23.28 -2.56 -22.81
C ALA A 69 23.00 -2.82 -21.34
N LEU A 70 23.08 -1.76 -20.51
CA LEU A 70 22.75 -1.81 -19.09
C LEU A 70 21.26 -2.07 -18.84
N ALA A 71 20.38 -1.52 -19.69
CA ALA A 71 18.94 -1.75 -19.57
C ALA A 71 18.55 -3.24 -19.71
N LEU A 72 19.35 -4.04 -20.43
CA LEU A 72 19.18 -5.49 -20.57
C LEU A 72 19.99 -6.31 -19.56
N ALA A 73 20.84 -5.67 -18.74
CA ALA A 73 21.61 -6.32 -17.69
C ALA A 73 20.78 -6.52 -16.42
N ARG A 74 21.14 -7.51 -15.60
CA ARG A 74 20.51 -7.72 -14.28
C ARG A 74 21.00 -6.69 -13.28
N TYR A 75 20.09 -6.33 -12.34
CA TYR A 75 20.38 -5.41 -11.24
C TYR A 75 20.84 -4.02 -11.70
N ALA A 76 20.56 -3.67 -12.96
CA ALA A 76 20.79 -2.33 -13.48
C ALA A 76 19.46 -1.56 -13.47
N THR A 77 19.43 -0.45 -12.76
CA THR A 77 18.25 0.41 -12.64
C THR A 77 18.67 1.87 -12.49
N SER A 78 17.90 2.77 -13.09
CA SER A 78 18.04 4.23 -12.89
C SER A 78 17.15 4.77 -11.78
N LYS A 79 16.39 3.89 -11.09
CA LYS A 79 15.26 4.27 -10.23
C LYS A 79 15.60 4.22 -8.74
N ILE A 80 16.68 3.54 -8.37
CA ILE A 80 17.19 3.40 -7.01
C ILE A 80 18.71 3.51 -7.07
N ALA A 81 19.28 4.41 -6.30
CA ALA A 81 20.72 4.61 -6.17
C ALA A 81 21.21 4.49 -4.71
N SER A 82 20.30 4.63 -3.74
CA SER A 82 20.61 4.62 -2.31
C SER A 82 19.65 3.72 -1.52
N LEU A 83 19.96 3.49 -0.24
CA LEU A 83 19.04 2.80 0.69
C LEU A 83 17.80 3.65 0.97
N ASP A 84 17.93 4.97 1.01
CA ASP A 84 16.82 5.88 1.23
C ASP A 84 15.80 5.78 0.10
N ASP A 85 16.26 5.63 -1.17
CA ASP A 85 15.37 5.38 -2.31
C ASP A 85 14.63 4.04 -2.21
N LEU A 86 15.24 3.05 -1.53
CA LEU A 86 14.62 1.74 -1.32
C LEU A 86 13.56 1.80 -0.21
N GLU A 87 13.72 2.67 0.78
CA GLU A 87 12.75 2.89 1.85
C GLU A 87 11.54 3.71 1.39
N ALA A 88 11.75 4.61 0.39
CA ALA A 88 10.70 5.47 -0.15
C ALA A 88 10.52 5.28 -1.66
N ILE A 89 10.08 4.10 -2.09
CA ILE A 89 9.95 3.75 -3.51
C ILE A 89 8.77 4.50 -4.16
N ILE A 90 9.06 5.49 -5.00
CA ILE A 90 8.08 6.27 -5.75
C ILE A 90 7.80 5.66 -7.14
N SER A 91 8.84 5.14 -7.83
CA SER A 91 8.73 4.56 -9.18
C SER A 91 7.95 3.25 -9.20
N LEU A 92 7.23 2.94 -10.27
CA LEU A 92 6.45 1.70 -10.42
C LEU A 92 7.34 0.45 -10.52
N GLY A 93 8.50 0.54 -11.19
CA GLY A 93 9.52 -0.51 -11.25
C GLY A 93 10.79 -0.09 -10.52
N PHE A 94 11.54 -1.00 -9.88
CA PHE A 94 12.76 -0.66 -9.15
C PHE A 94 13.83 -1.76 -9.10
N ARG A 95 13.49 -3.03 -9.37
CA ARG A 95 14.39 -4.18 -9.13
C ARG A 95 15.48 -4.36 -10.21
N GLY A 96 15.35 -3.75 -11.39
CA GLY A 96 16.32 -3.89 -12.48
C GLY A 96 16.44 -5.31 -13.05
N GLU A 97 15.39 -6.13 -12.95
CA GLU A 97 15.42 -7.54 -13.39
C GLU A 97 14.42 -7.86 -14.51
N ALA A 98 13.42 -7.00 -14.75
CA ALA A 98 12.31 -7.30 -15.65
C ALA A 98 12.77 -7.54 -17.09
N LEU A 99 13.53 -6.61 -17.69
CA LEU A 99 14.00 -6.73 -19.08
C LEU A 99 14.95 -7.89 -19.26
N ALA A 100 15.90 -8.13 -18.35
CA ALA A 100 16.80 -9.26 -18.35
C ALA A 100 16.03 -10.60 -18.27
N SER A 101 15.01 -10.68 -17.42
CA SER A 101 14.15 -11.85 -17.26
C SER A 101 13.32 -12.11 -18.52
N ILE A 102 12.69 -11.09 -19.09
CA ILE A 102 11.89 -11.20 -20.32
C ILE A 102 12.77 -11.64 -21.50
N SER A 103 13.95 -11.04 -21.68
CA SER A 103 14.87 -11.37 -22.76
C SER A 103 15.38 -12.81 -22.67
N SER A 104 15.52 -13.38 -21.47
CA SER A 104 15.96 -14.76 -21.27
C SER A 104 14.95 -15.83 -21.73
N VAL A 105 13.67 -15.48 -21.81
CA VAL A 105 12.57 -16.40 -22.18
C VAL A 105 11.84 -16.00 -23.47
N SER A 106 12.32 -14.97 -24.16
CA SER A 106 11.73 -14.45 -25.39
C SER A 106 12.84 -13.90 -26.31
N ARG A 107 12.45 -13.45 -27.50
CA ARG A 107 13.29 -12.64 -28.37
C ARG A 107 12.93 -11.19 -28.18
N LEU A 108 13.68 -10.52 -27.33
CA LEU A 108 13.42 -9.13 -26.98
C LEU A 108 14.31 -8.19 -27.82
N THR A 109 13.67 -7.17 -28.39
CA THR A 109 14.32 -6.07 -29.09
C THR A 109 13.91 -4.77 -28.44
N LEU A 110 14.88 -3.94 -28.09
CA LEU A 110 14.71 -2.62 -27.49
C LEU A 110 15.22 -1.57 -28.46
N THR A 111 14.35 -0.68 -28.94
CA THR A 111 14.70 0.45 -29.82
C THR A 111 14.37 1.74 -29.11
N SER A 112 15.33 2.66 -29.02
CA SER A 112 15.11 3.90 -28.27
C SER A 112 15.88 5.08 -28.84
N ARG A 113 15.34 6.29 -28.61
CA ARG A 113 15.97 7.57 -28.89
C ARG A 113 15.59 8.60 -27.83
N THR A 114 16.58 9.29 -27.29
CA THR A 114 16.35 10.44 -26.42
C THR A 114 16.20 11.74 -27.24
N ALA A 115 15.65 12.79 -26.64
CA ALA A 115 15.49 14.09 -27.30
C ALA A 115 16.84 14.73 -27.67
N GLU A 116 17.90 14.42 -26.93
CA GLU A 116 19.25 14.96 -27.15
C GLU A 116 20.01 14.25 -28.29
N GLN A 117 19.58 13.04 -28.69
CA GLN A 117 20.24 12.25 -29.71
C GLN A 117 19.59 12.44 -31.08
N GLN A 118 20.41 12.59 -32.11
CA GLN A 118 19.93 12.66 -33.50
C GLN A 118 19.56 11.28 -34.03
N GLU A 119 20.26 10.22 -33.60
CA GLU A 119 20.09 8.85 -34.07
C GLU A 119 19.42 7.99 -33.01
N ALA A 120 18.58 7.07 -33.46
CA ALA A 120 18.03 6.02 -32.63
C ALA A 120 18.93 4.79 -32.62
N TRP A 121 18.85 4.01 -31.56
CA TRP A 121 19.64 2.81 -31.37
C TRP A 121 18.74 1.65 -30.99
N GLN A 122 19.09 0.46 -31.46
CA GLN A 122 18.41 -0.79 -31.18
C GLN A 122 19.38 -1.76 -30.49
N ALA A 123 18.92 -2.37 -29.40
CA ALA A 123 19.64 -3.37 -28.64
C ALA A 123 18.85 -4.67 -28.57
N TYR A 124 19.55 -5.80 -28.62
CA TYR A 124 19.00 -7.13 -28.36
C TYR A 124 20.08 -8.01 -27.74
N ALA A 125 19.65 -8.97 -26.91
CA ALA A 125 20.56 -9.90 -26.26
C ALA A 125 20.45 -11.29 -26.87
N GLU A 126 21.59 -11.89 -27.23
CA GLU A 126 21.67 -13.21 -27.86
C GLU A 126 22.72 -14.12 -27.20
N GLY A 127 22.50 -15.43 -27.32
CA GLY A 127 23.44 -16.46 -26.89
C GLY A 127 23.37 -16.80 -25.40
N ARG A 128 24.23 -17.71 -24.95
CA ARG A 128 24.30 -18.22 -23.57
C ARG A 128 24.75 -17.16 -22.57
N ASP A 129 25.59 -16.25 -22.99
CA ASP A 129 26.18 -15.20 -22.17
C ASP A 129 25.33 -13.92 -22.18
N MET A 130 24.19 -13.92 -22.94
CA MET A 130 23.30 -12.78 -23.08
C MET A 130 24.05 -11.52 -23.54
N ASN A 131 24.99 -11.69 -24.51
CA ASN A 131 25.75 -10.57 -25.05
C ASN A 131 24.81 -9.61 -25.79
N VAL A 132 24.88 -8.34 -25.43
CA VAL A 132 24.02 -7.30 -26.00
C VAL A 132 24.71 -6.74 -27.26
N THR A 133 23.99 -6.79 -28.37
CA THR A 133 24.39 -6.15 -29.63
C THR A 133 23.61 -4.85 -29.79
N VAL A 134 24.32 -3.73 -30.01
CA VAL A 134 23.72 -2.41 -30.24
C VAL A 134 24.00 -1.99 -31.69
N LYS A 135 22.96 -1.59 -32.43
CA LYS A 135 23.03 -1.10 -33.80
C LYS A 135 22.20 0.15 -34.06
N PRO A 136 22.55 0.98 -35.04
CA PRO A 136 21.71 2.12 -35.40
C PRO A 136 20.32 1.67 -35.88
N ALA A 137 19.31 2.51 -35.59
CA ALA A 137 17.93 2.29 -36.00
C ALA A 137 17.24 3.63 -36.31
N ALA A 138 16.04 3.58 -36.86
CA ALA A 138 15.18 4.74 -37.03
C ALA A 138 14.02 4.66 -36.03
N HIS A 139 13.91 5.68 -35.17
CA HIS A 139 12.84 5.76 -34.15
C HIS A 139 12.58 7.23 -33.78
N PRO A 140 11.33 7.63 -33.52
CA PRO A 140 11.05 8.92 -32.90
C PRO A 140 11.60 8.97 -31.46
N VAL A 141 11.51 10.12 -30.79
CA VAL A 141 11.83 10.22 -29.35
C VAL A 141 10.90 9.29 -28.56
N GLY A 142 11.46 8.50 -27.65
CA GLY A 142 10.77 7.48 -26.86
C GLY A 142 11.37 6.11 -27.04
N THR A 143 10.61 5.06 -26.66
CA THR A 143 11.08 3.68 -26.67
C THR A 143 10.06 2.74 -27.32
N THR A 144 10.53 1.75 -28.03
CA THR A 144 9.74 0.60 -28.49
C THR A 144 10.41 -0.69 -28.00
N LEU A 145 9.62 -1.48 -27.28
CA LEU A 145 9.98 -2.84 -26.85
C LEU A 145 9.17 -3.85 -27.65
N GLU A 146 9.84 -4.80 -28.28
CA GLU A 146 9.22 -5.91 -29.00
C GLU A 146 9.66 -7.22 -28.35
N VAL A 147 8.69 -7.98 -27.88
CA VAL A 147 8.87 -9.31 -27.28
C VAL A 147 8.23 -10.32 -28.22
N LEU A 148 9.05 -11.10 -28.88
CA LEU A 148 8.64 -12.12 -29.85
C LEU A 148 8.77 -13.52 -29.25
N ASP A 149 7.84 -14.40 -29.59
CA ASP A 149 7.87 -15.84 -29.29
C ASP A 149 8.07 -16.11 -27.79
N LEU A 150 7.25 -15.53 -26.93
CA LEU A 150 7.35 -15.70 -25.47
C LEU A 150 7.37 -17.20 -25.12
N PHE A 151 8.32 -17.59 -24.25
CA PHE A 151 8.59 -18.97 -23.82
C PHE A 151 9.06 -19.92 -24.93
N TYR A 152 9.69 -19.41 -26.03
CA TYR A 152 10.18 -20.26 -27.12
C TYR A 152 11.20 -21.31 -26.65
N ASN A 153 12.02 -20.96 -25.65
CA ASN A 153 13.08 -21.83 -25.11
C ASN A 153 12.69 -22.50 -23.78
N THR A 154 11.46 -22.33 -23.32
CA THR A 154 10.91 -22.95 -22.10
C THR A 154 9.59 -23.67 -22.41
N PRO A 155 9.63 -24.83 -23.07
CA PRO A 155 8.43 -25.50 -23.59
C PRO A 155 7.45 -25.92 -22.50
N ALA A 156 7.91 -26.21 -21.28
CA ALA A 156 7.06 -26.50 -20.16
C ALA A 156 6.16 -25.28 -19.82
N ARG A 157 6.75 -24.07 -19.71
CA ARG A 157 6.00 -22.84 -19.45
C ARG A 157 5.04 -22.50 -20.59
N ARG A 158 5.47 -22.72 -21.85
CA ARG A 158 4.62 -22.49 -23.02
C ARG A 158 3.36 -23.35 -22.99
N LYS A 159 3.42 -24.59 -22.47
CA LYS A 159 2.25 -25.49 -22.31
C LYS A 159 1.27 -25.01 -21.24
N PHE A 160 1.69 -24.20 -20.28
CA PHE A 160 0.81 -23.61 -19.26
C PHE A 160 0.04 -22.38 -19.73
N LEU A 161 0.40 -21.78 -20.87
CA LEU A 161 -0.39 -20.72 -21.47
C LEU A 161 -1.80 -21.23 -21.77
N ARG A 162 -2.79 -20.42 -21.40
CA ARG A 162 -4.20 -20.68 -21.69
C ARG A 162 -4.52 -20.37 -23.14
N THR A 163 -5.81 -20.37 -23.49
CA THR A 163 -6.23 -19.97 -24.83
C THR A 163 -5.86 -18.51 -25.10
N GLU A 164 -5.65 -18.16 -26.37
CA GLU A 164 -5.36 -16.80 -26.81
C GLU A 164 -6.35 -15.76 -26.23
N LYS A 165 -7.64 -16.10 -26.24
CA LYS A 165 -8.70 -15.25 -25.68
C LYS A 165 -8.52 -15.04 -24.17
N THR A 166 -8.17 -16.08 -23.43
CA THR A 166 -7.96 -16.01 -21.98
C THR A 166 -6.75 -15.14 -21.63
N GLU A 167 -5.60 -15.36 -22.32
CA GLU A 167 -4.40 -14.56 -22.09
C GLU A 167 -4.63 -13.09 -22.47
N PHE A 168 -5.34 -12.83 -23.57
CA PHE A 168 -5.70 -11.47 -23.96
C PHE A 168 -6.62 -10.80 -22.93
N ASN A 169 -7.58 -11.51 -22.35
CA ASN A 169 -8.45 -10.97 -21.30
C ASN A 169 -7.65 -10.55 -20.06
N HIS A 170 -6.59 -11.29 -19.70
CA HIS A 170 -5.71 -10.88 -18.61
C HIS A 170 -4.91 -9.62 -18.96
N ILE A 171 -4.50 -9.46 -20.22
CA ILE A 171 -3.84 -8.24 -20.71
C ILE A 171 -4.83 -7.06 -20.65
N ASP A 172 -6.03 -7.22 -21.20
CA ASP A 172 -7.08 -6.18 -21.22
C ASP A 172 -7.40 -5.69 -19.79
N GLU A 173 -7.51 -6.62 -18.84
CA GLU A 173 -7.77 -6.29 -17.44
C GLU A 173 -6.61 -5.48 -16.81
N ILE A 174 -5.36 -5.83 -17.07
CA ILE A 174 -4.20 -5.06 -16.58
C ILE A 174 -4.19 -3.65 -17.18
N ILE A 175 -4.46 -3.54 -18.50
CA ILE A 175 -4.50 -2.24 -19.17
C ILE A 175 -5.63 -1.37 -18.66
N ARG A 176 -6.82 -1.91 -18.38
CA ARG A 176 -7.92 -1.18 -17.72
C ARG A 176 -7.47 -0.61 -16.37
N ARG A 177 -6.82 -1.43 -15.56
CA ARG A 177 -6.33 -1.02 -14.24
C ARG A 177 -5.29 0.09 -14.32
N ILE A 178 -4.33 -0.02 -15.24
CA ILE A 178 -3.33 1.02 -15.47
C ILE A 178 -4.00 2.31 -15.99
N ALA A 179 -4.98 2.20 -16.88
CA ALA A 179 -5.71 3.34 -17.42
C ALA A 179 -6.54 4.08 -16.35
N LEU A 180 -6.96 3.41 -15.28
CA LEU A 180 -7.58 4.02 -14.10
C LEU A 180 -6.54 4.66 -13.17
N ALA A 181 -5.31 4.13 -13.11
CA ALA A 181 -4.24 4.72 -12.30
C ALA A 181 -3.70 6.03 -12.90
N ARG A 182 -3.68 6.13 -14.24
CA ARG A 182 -3.03 7.23 -14.98
C ARG A 182 -3.98 7.84 -15.99
N PHE A 183 -4.83 8.76 -15.51
CA PHE A 183 -5.76 9.52 -16.35
C PHE A 183 -5.06 10.46 -17.33
N ASP A 184 -3.86 10.91 -17.00
CA ASP A 184 -2.99 11.82 -17.76
C ASP A 184 -2.38 11.19 -19.02
N VAL A 185 -2.42 9.84 -19.16
CA VAL A 185 -1.78 9.10 -20.25
C VAL A 185 -2.80 8.57 -21.24
N THR A 186 -2.50 8.70 -22.54
CA THR A 186 -3.25 8.04 -23.61
C THR A 186 -2.74 6.62 -23.80
N ILE A 187 -3.63 5.63 -23.73
CA ILE A 187 -3.28 4.22 -23.91
C ILE A 187 -4.15 3.63 -25.02
N ASN A 188 -3.50 3.07 -26.05
CA ASN A 188 -4.14 2.35 -27.13
C ASN A 188 -3.76 0.87 -27.07
N LEU A 189 -4.73 -0.02 -27.14
CA LEU A 189 -4.53 -1.47 -27.15
C LEU A 189 -5.08 -2.08 -28.43
N SER A 190 -4.22 -2.74 -29.19
CA SER A 190 -4.56 -3.49 -30.40
C SER A 190 -4.38 -4.99 -30.17
N HIS A 191 -5.24 -5.82 -30.73
CA HIS A 191 -5.12 -7.26 -30.74
C HIS A 191 -5.31 -7.81 -32.16
N ASN A 192 -4.30 -8.53 -32.64
CA ASN A 192 -4.27 -9.09 -34.00
C ASN A 192 -4.59 -8.03 -35.09
N GLY A 193 -3.97 -6.85 -34.96
CA GLY A 193 -4.10 -5.72 -35.89
C GLY A 193 -5.39 -4.91 -35.76
N LYS A 194 -6.28 -5.23 -34.81
CA LYS A 194 -7.52 -4.46 -34.54
C LYS A 194 -7.40 -3.69 -33.24
N ILE A 195 -7.77 -2.42 -33.25
CA ILE A 195 -7.85 -1.61 -32.03
C ILE A 195 -9.02 -2.12 -31.18
N VAL A 196 -8.73 -2.54 -29.95
CA VAL A 196 -9.72 -3.06 -28.98
C VAL A 196 -10.06 -2.02 -27.94
N ARG A 197 -9.08 -1.24 -27.48
CA ARG A 197 -9.27 -0.17 -26.48
C ARG A 197 -8.52 1.10 -26.91
N GLN A 198 -9.14 2.22 -26.57
CA GLN A 198 -8.54 3.54 -26.72
C GLN A 198 -8.93 4.42 -25.54
N TYR A 199 -8.00 4.67 -24.64
CA TYR A 199 -8.15 5.53 -23.47
C TYR A 199 -7.40 6.83 -23.72
N ARG A 200 -8.11 7.92 -24.00
CA ARG A 200 -7.52 9.23 -24.24
C ARG A 200 -7.13 9.89 -22.92
N ALA A 201 -6.04 10.60 -22.88
CA ALA A 201 -5.64 11.38 -21.71
C ALA A 201 -6.75 12.37 -21.31
N VAL A 202 -6.94 12.51 -20.02
CA VAL A 202 -7.85 13.49 -19.42
C VAL A 202 -6.97 14.62 -18.89
N PRO A 203 -7.12 15.87 -19.36
CA PRO A 203 -6.36 16.99 -18.86
C PRO A 203 -6.67 17.25 -17.38
N GLU A 204 -5.78 17.94 -16.70
CA GLU A 204 -5.96 18.35 -15.31
C GLU A 204 -7.24 19.18 -15.16
N GLY A 205 -8.10 18.83 -14.19
CA GLY A 205 -9.45 19.41 -14.05
C GLY A 205 -10.50 18.90 -15.04
N GLY A 206 -10.13 17.96 -15.95
CA GLY A 206 -11.06 17.34 -16.89
C GLY A 206 -11.93 16.25 -16.24
N GLN A 207 -13.00 15.87 -16.97
CA GLN A 207 -13.96 14.86 -16.52
C GLN A 207 -13.35 13.46 -16.54
N LYS A 208 -12.91 12.96 -15.37
CA LYS A 208 -12.40 11.60 -15.16
C LYS A 208 -13.50 10.55 -15.32
N GLU A 209 -14.74 10.92 -15.07
CA GLU A 209 -15.95 10.09 -15.11
C GLU A 209 -16.16 9.44 -16.49
N ARG A 210 -15.77 10.13 -17.55
CA ARG A 210 -15.87 9.55 -18.91
C ARG A 210 -14.99 8.32 -19.09
N ARG A 211 -13.76 8.35 -18.58
CA ARG A 211 -12.85 7.18 -18.60
C ARG A 211 -13.32 6.12 -17.61
N LEU A 212 -13.78 6.54 -16.43
CA LEU A 212 -14.35 5.66 -15.42
C LEU A 212 -15.52 4.85 -16.00
N GLY A 213 -16.50 5.52 -16.65
CA GLY A 213 -17.62 4.86 -17.33
C GLY A 213 -17.21 3.94 -18.48
N ALA A 214 -16.16 4.30 -19.26
CA ALA A 214 -15.63 3.46 -20.32
C ALA A 214 -14.96 2.16 -19.81
N ILE A 215 -14.47 2.15 -18.57
CA ILE A 215 -13.76 1.01 -17.96
C ILE A 215 -14.71 0.20 -17.05
N CYS A 216 -15.41 0.88 -16.14
CA CYS A 216 -16.28 0.27 -15.13
C CYS A 216 -17.73 0.10 -15.60
N GLY A 217 -18.11 0.74 -16.72
CA GLY A 217 -19.47 0.71 -17.25
C GLY A 217 -20.35 1.85 -16.71
N THR A 218 -21.44 2.12 -17.45
CA THR A 218 -22.40 3.19 -17.10
C THR A 218 -23.14 2.89 -15.80
N ALA A 219 -23.48 1.60 -15.56
CA ALA A 219 -24.13 1.18 -14.33
C ALA A 219 -23.32 1.50 -13.06
N PHE A 220 -22.00 1.39 -13.12
CA PHE A 220 -21.15 1.85 -12.00
C PHE A 220 -21.19 3.36 -11.84
N LEU A 221 -21.09 4.09 -12.96
CA LEU A 221 -21.04 5.56 -12.94
C LEU A 221 -22.35 6.17 -12.39
N GLU A 222 -23.50 5.59 -12.71
CA GLU A 222 -24.82 6.04 -12.24
C GLU A 222 -24.99 5.87 -10.72
N GLN A 223 -24.29 4.89 -10.12
CA GLN A 223 -24.33 4.59 -8.69
C GLN A 223 -23.09 5.08 -7.93
N ALA A 224 -22.15 5.69 -8.63
CA ALA A 224 -20.87 6.09 -8.05
C ALA A 224 -20.99 7.35 -7.19
N LEU A 225 -20.62 7.22 -5.94
CA LEU A 225 -20.49 8.29 -4.98
C LEU A 225 -19.02 8.74 -4.96
N ALA A 226 -18.77 10.00 -5.22
CA ALA A 226 -17.41 10.55 -5.18
C ALA A 226 -16.94 10.69 -3.73
N ILE A 227 -15.70 10.27 -3.47
CA ILE A 227 -15.04 10.41 -2.18
C ILE A 227 -13.86 11.37 -2.34
N GLU A 228 -13.80 12.35 -1.46
CA GLU A 228 -12.61 13.17 -1.22
C GLU A 228 -12.48 13.36 0.30
N TRP A 229 -11.53 12.65 0.89
CA TRP A 229 -11.32 12.62 2.33
C TRP A 229 -9.84 12.81 2.63
N GLN A 230 -9.53 13.74 3.54
CA GLN A 230 -8.14 14.05 3.90
C GLN A 230 -8.00 14.14 5.42
N HIS A 231 -6.91 13.55 5.94
CA HIS A 231 -6.53 13.69 7.35
C HIS A 231 -5.00 13.60 7.48
N GLY A 232 -4.36 14.69 7.90
CA GLY A 232 -2.90 14.80 7.93
C GLY A 232 -2.31 14.57 6.53
N ASP A 233 -1.38 13.62 6.44
CA ASP A 233 -0.70 13.26 5.19
C ASP A 233 -1.45 12.16 4.40
N LEU A 234 -2.61 11.71 4.90
CA LEU A 234 -3.44 10.72 4.22
C LEU A 234 -4.50 11.42 3.38
N THR A 235 -4.61 11.03 2.13
CA THR A 235 -5.67 11.48 1.22
C THR A 235 -6.33 10.28 0.57
N LEU A 236 -7.66 10.19 0.65
CA LEU A 236 -8.47 9.18 -0.01
C LEU A 236 -9.39 9.85 -1.02
N ARG A 237 -9.26 9.49 -2.30
CA ARG A 237 -10.09 9.99 -3.39
C ARG A 237 -10.65 8.83 -4.20
N GLY A 238 -11.72 9.08 -4.94
CA GLY A 238 -12.27 8.10 -5.87
C GLY A 238 -13.77 7.98 -5.81
N TRP A 239 -14.27 6.76 -6.02
CA TRP A 239 -15.69 6.46 -6.12
C TRP A 239 -16.02 5.13 -5.46
N VAL A 240 -17.16 5.09 -4.78
CA VAL A 240 -17.77 3.88 -4.24
C VAL A 240 -19.20 3.80 -4.78
N ALA A 241 -19.62 2.65 -5.31
CA ALA A 241 -21.00 2.46 -5.72
C ALA A 241 -21.93 2.37 -4.49
N ASP A 242 -23.14 2.93 -4.58
CA ASP A 242 -24.13 2.80 -3.52
C ASP A 242 -24.41 1.30 -3.26
N PRO A 243 -24.18 0.81 -2.03
CA PRO A 243 -24.38 -0.60 -1.70
C PRO A 243 -25.81 -1.09 -1.91
N ASN A 244 -26.81 -0.20 -1.78
CA ASN A 244 -28.23 -0.54 -1.96
C ASN A 244 -28.57 -0.96 -3.40
N HIS A 245 -27.76 -0.57 -4.38
CA HIS A 245 -27.96 -0.81 -5.80
C HIS A 245 -26.90 -1.75 -6.40
N THR A 246 -26.15 -2.47 -5.58
CA THR A 246 -25.06 -3.34 -6.02
C THR A 246 -25.60 -4.58 -6.72
N THR A 247 -25.18 -4.80 -7.97
CA THR A 247 -25.45 -6.01 -8.76
C THR A 247 -24.21 -6.92 -8.77
N PRO A 248 -24.33 -8.24 -9.05
CA PRO A 248 -23.19 -9.13 -9.15
C PRO A 248 -22.11 -8.66 -10.14
N ALA A 249 -22.52 -8.00 -11.23
CA ALA A 249 -21.58 -7.44 -12.22
C ALA A 249 -20.79 -6.25 -11.67
N LEU A 250 -21.38 -5.42 -10.80
CA LEU A 250 -20.70 -4.32 -10.14
C LEU A 250 -19.72 -4.81 -9.06
N ALA A 251 -20.04 -5.91 -8.38
CA ALA A 251 -19.20 -6.49 -7.33
C ALA A 251 -17.79 -6.92 -7.80
N GLU A 252 -17.58 -7.08 -9.11
CA GLU A 252 -16.26 -7.35 -9.69
C GLU A 252 -15.36 -6.10 -9.76
N ILE A 253 -15.94 -4.90 -9.61
CA ILE A 253 -15.23 -3.62 -9.69
C ILE A 253 -14.64 -3.28 -8.32
N GLN A 254 -13.43 -3.78 -8.06
CA GLN A 254 -12.69 -3.55 -6.82
C GLN A 254 -11.27 -3.09 -7.15
N TYR A 255 -11.11 -1.78 -7.38
CA TYR A 255 -9.84 -1.19 -7.74
C TYR A 255 -9.36 -0.25 -6.64
N CYS A 256 -8.21 -0.56 -6.06
CA CYS A 256 -7.54 0.30 -5.09
C CYS A 256 -6.12 0.60 -5.55
N TYR A 257 -5.73 1.85 -5.36
CA TYR A 257 -4.41 2.37 -5.72
C TYR A 257 -3.79 3.03 -4.49
N VAL A 258 -2.55 2.68 -4.18
CA VAL A 258 -1.75 3.31 -3.14
C VAL A 258 -0.57 4.00 -3.82
N ASN A 259 -0.46 5.31 -3.71
CA ASN A 259 0.55 6.14 -4.39
C ASN A 259 0.65 5.81 -5.90
N GLY A 260 -0.51 5.67 -6.59
CA GLY A 260 -0.59 5.33 -8.01
C GLY A 260 -0.34 3.86 -8.36
N ARG A 261 -0.01 2.99 -7.39
CA ARG A 261 0.17 1.54 -7.59
C ARG A 261 -1.12 0.79 -7.31
N MET A 262 -1.51 -0.06 -8.22
CA MET A 262 -2.66 -0.93 -8.00
C MET A 262 -2.36 -1.99 -6.95
N MET A 263 -3.20 -2.07 -5.92
CA MET A 263 -3.08 -2.98 -4.81
C MET A 263 -4.30 -3.89 -4.66
N ARG A 264 -4.08 -5.09 -4.12
CA ARG A 264 -5.11 -6.01 -3.65
C ARG A 264 -4.84 -6.33 -2.19
N ASP A 265 -4.93 -5.32 -1.36
CA ASP A 265 -4.63 -5.44 0.06
C ASP A 265 -5.86 -5.85 0.86
N ARG A 266 -5.68 -6.80 1.80
CA ARG A 266 -6.77 -7.34 2.62
C ARG A 266 -7.30 -6.33 3.62
N LEU A 267 -6.41 -5.49 4.17
CA LEU A 267 -6.78 -4.47 5.15
C LEU A 267 -7.67 -3.41 4.51
N ILE A 268 -7.30 -2.93 3.31
CA ILE A 268 -8.09 -1.95 2.56
C ILE A 268 -9.47 -2.52 2.21
N ASN A 269 -9.51 -3.74 1.67
CA ASN A 269 -10.77 -4.39 1.31
C ASN A 269 -11.65 -4.63 2.54
N HIS A 270 -11.05 -4.99 3.69
CA HIS A 270 -11.78 -5.17 4.95
C HIS A 270 -12.38 -3.86 5.44
N ALA A 271 -11.61 -2.75 5.42
CA ALA A 271 -12.10 -1.44 5.83
C ALA A 271 -13.30 -0.97 5.01
N ILE A 272 -13.22 -1.13 3.68
CA ILE A 272 -14.31 -0.75 2.75
C ILE A 272 -15.53 -1.64 2.97
N ARG A 273 -15.35 -2.96 3.11
CA ARG A 273 -16.44 -3.90 3.36
C ARG A 273 -17.15 -3.58 4.68
N GLN A 274 -16.40 -3.34 5.74
CA GLN A 274 -16.93 -2.99 7.04
C GLN A 274 -17.72 -1.67 7.00
N ALA A 275 -17.26 -0.66 6.25
CA ALA A 275 -17.99 0.59 6.07
C ALA A 275 -19.33 0.43 5.33
N CYS A 276 -19.45 -0.61 4.51
CA CYS A 276 -20.66 -0.94 3.74
C CYS A 276 -21.54 -2.01 4.41
N GLU A 277 -21.13 -2.60 5.54
CA GLU A 277 -21.73 -3.81 6.14
C GLU A 277 -23.23 -3.64 6.43
N ASP A 278 -23.64 -2.49 6.96
CA ASP A 278 -25.03 -2.21 7.30
C ASP A 278 -25.97 -2.14 6.08
N LYS A 279 -25.41 -1.95 4.88
CA LYS A 279 -26.16 -1.74 3.63
C LYS A 279 -26.00 -2.90 2.63
N LEU A 280 -25.03 -3.78 2.82
CA LEU A 280 -24.75 -4.92 1.96
C LEU A 280 -25.45 -6.19 2.47
N GLY A 281 -26.06 -6.96 1.57
CA GLY A 281 -26.50 -8.32 1.88
C GLY A 281 -25.31 -9.25 2.19
N ALA A 282 -25.56 -10.37 2.87
CA ALA A 282 -24.54 -11.29 3.36
C ALA A 282 -23.52 -11.78 2.30
N ASP A 283 -23.97 -11.92 1.04
CA ASP A 283 -23.16 -12.42 -0.09
C ASP A 283 -22.73 -11.30 -1.07
N GLN A 284 -23.04 -10.03 -0.77
CA GLN A 284 -22.71 -8.91 -1.65
C GLN A 284 -21.33 -8.36 -1.34
N GLN A 285 -20.65 -7.86 -2.36
CA GLN A 285 -19.35 -7.20 -2.25
C GLN A 285 -19.47 -5.74 -2.69
N PRO A 286 -18.79 -4.80 -2.01
CA PRO A 286 -18.79 -3.40 -2.42
C PRO A 286 -18.03 -3.23 -3.73
N ALA A 287 -18.53 -2.31 -4.59
CA ALA A 287 -17.87 -1.91 -5.82
C ALA A 287 -17.21 -0.53 -5.62
N PHE A 288 -15.92 -0.41 -5.96
CA PHE A 288 -15.17 0.82 -5.72
C PHE A 288 -13.98 1.00 -6.66
N VAL A 289 -13.60 2.27 -6.84
CA VAL A 289 -12.34 2.71 -7.45
C VAL A 289 -11.75 3.77 -6.53
N LEU A 290 -10.75 3.43 -5.74
CA LEU A 290 -10.18 4.28 -4.69
C LEU A 290 -8.69 4.53 -4.87
N TYR A 291 -8.27 5.74 -4.55
CA TYR A 291 -6.89 6.22 -4.59
C TYR A 291 -6.49 6.69 -3.20
N LEU A 292 -5.56 6.00 -2.59
CA LEU A 292 -4.95 6.35 -1.31
C LEU A 292 -3.57 6.97 -1.58
N GLU A 293 -3.40 8.20 -1.16
CA GLU A 293 -2.12 8.89 -1.12
C GLU A 293 -1.62 8.90 0.33
N ILE A 294 -0.41 8.45 0.54
CA ILE A 294 0.25 8.31 1.83
C ILE A 294 1.75 8.60 1.65
N ASP A 295 2.41 9.12 2.69
CA ASP A 295 3.87 9.27 2.67
C ASP A 295 4.55 7.95 2.29
N PRO A 296 5.42 7.92 1.26
CA PRO A 296 6.13 6.71 0.84
C PRO A 296 6.91 6.02 1.97
N HIS A 297 7.40 6.75 2.98
CA HIS A 297 8.07 6.19 4.15
C HIS A 297 7.13 5.45 5.12
N GLN A 298 5.81 5.65 4.99
CA GLN A 298 4.81 4.99 5.83
C GLN A 298 4.30 3.67 5.22
N VAL A 299 4.78 3.29 4.04
CA VAL A 299 4.33 2.10 3.33
C VAL A 299 5.50 1.31 2.73
N ASP A 300 5.65 0.06 3.11
CA ASP A 300 6.58 -0.87 2.47
C ASP A 300 5.88 -1.58 1.30
N VAL A 301 6.36 -1.31 0.08
CA VAL A 301 5.86 -1.91 -1.17
C VAL A 301 6.71 -3.09 -1.64
N ASN A 302 7.83 -3.38 -0.97
CA ASN A 302 8.75 -4.47 -1.33
C ASN A 302 8.40 -5.80 -0.63
N VAL A 303 7.13 -6.11 -0.46
CA VAL A 303 6.64 -7.28 0.26
C VAL A 303 6.51 -8.51 -0.65
N HIS A 304 6.00 -8.33 -1.87
CA HIS A 304 5.72 -9.43 -2.80
C HIS A 304 6.35 -9.20 -4.18
N PRO A 305 6.88 -10.24 -4.88
CA PRO A 305 7.47 -10.08 -6.22
C PRO A 305 6.53 -9.43 -7.23
N ALA A 306 5.23 -9.77 -7.21
CA ALA A 306 4.22 -9.19 -8.09
C ALA A 306 3.71 -7.81 -7.65
N LYS A 307 4.21 -7.25 -6.53
CA LYS A 307 3.89 -5.91 -6.00
C LYS A 307 2.38 -5.69 -5.76
N HIS A 308 1.63 -6.73 -5.39
CA HIS A 308 0.17 -6.64 -5.17
C HIS A 308 -0.21 -6.37 -3.72
N GLU A 309 0.70 -6.60 -2.78
CA GLU A 309 0.51 -6.42 -1.34
C GLU A 309 1.49 -5.37 -0.81
N VAL A 310 1.05 -4.63 0.19
CA VAL A 310 1.86 -3.63 0.90
C VAL A 310 1.78 -3.86 2.41
N ARG A 311 2.75 -3.32 3.14
CA ARG A 311 2.69 -3.25 4.59
C ARG A 311 2.68 -1.78 5.01
N PHE A 312 1.66 -1.39 5.72
CA PHE A 312 1.59 -0.05 6.30
C PHE A 312 2.24 -0.04 7.68
N HIS A 313 3.06 0.95 7.96
CA HIS A 313 3.65 1.13 9.29
C HIS A 313 2.57 1.29 10.35
N GLN A 314 1.50 2.02 10.03
CA GLN A 314 0.34 2.23 10.89
C GLN A 314 -0.91 1.63 10.27
N SER A 315 -0.95 0.30 10.16
CA SER A 315 -2.03 -0.44 9.50
C SER A 315 -3.42 -0.08 10.02
N ARG A 316 -3.57 0.09 11.33
CA ARG A 316 -4.86 0.45 11.95
C ARG A 316 -5.28 1.87 11.59
N LEU A 317 -4.34 2.82 11.57
CA LEU A 317 -4.62 4.19 11.17
C LEU A 317 -5.18 4.25 9.73
N VAL A 318 -4.53 3.53 8.82
CA VAL A 318 -4.95 3.44 7.41
C VAL A 318 -6.33 2.76 7.30
N HIS A 319 -6.56 1.68 8.06
CA HIS A 319 -7.85 1.00 8.11
C HIS A 319 -8.96 1.96 8.55
N ASP A 320 -8.79 2.60 9.71
CA ASP A 320 -9.80 3.49 10.29
C ASP A 320 -10.03 4.72 9.42
N PHE A 321 -8.98 5.24 8.78
CA PHE A 321 -9.06 6.35 7.84
C PHE A 321 -9.93 6.00 6.61
N ILE A 322 -9.68 4.84 5.98
CA ILE A 322 -10.48 4.37 4.84
C ILE A 322 -11.93 4.10 5.27
N TYR A 323 -12.11 3.42 6.40
CA TYR A 323 -13.43 3.13 6.96
C TYR A 323 -14.26 4.41 7.13
N GLN A 324 -13.69 5.43 7.76
CA GLN A 324 -14.38 6.70 8.01
C GLN A 324 -14.64 7.48 6.72
N GLY A 325 -13.69 7.52 5.80
CA GLY A 325 -13.87 8.19 4.52
C GLY A 325 -15.01 7.57 3.69
N VAL A 326 -15.09 6.25 3.64
CA VAL A 326 -16.20 5.55 2.95
C VAL A 326 -17.52 5.76 3.69
N LEU A 327 -17.53 5.58 5.02
CA LEU A 327 -18.74 5.70 5.84
C LEU A 327 -19.34 7.10 5.75
N SER A 328 -18.50 8.16 5.77
CA SER A 328 -18.97 9.55 5.70
C SER A 328 -19.77 9.84 4.44
N VAL A 329 -19.30 9.34 3.28
CA VAL A 329 -19.99 9.53 1.99
C VAL A 329 -21.28 8.73 1.92
N LEU A 330 -21.30 7.52 2.50
CA LEU A 330 -22.52 6.69 2.56
C LEU A 330 -23.57 7.27 3.49
N GLN A 331 -23.19 8.02 4.52
CA GLN A 331 -24.11 8.69 5.46
C GLN A 331 -24.66 10.00 4.91
N GLN A 332 -23.88 10.78 4.17
CA GLN A 332 -24.33 12.03 3.56
C GLN A 332 -25.55 11.88 2.65
N GLN A 333 -25.73 10.71 2.03
CA GLN A 333 -26.94 10.42 1.24
C GLN A 333 -28.23 10.32 2.07
N LEU A 334 -28.12 10.01 3.37
CA LEU A 334 -29.28 9.89 4.26
C LEU A 334 -29.74 11.25 4.79
N GLU A 335 -28.89 12.28 4.69
CA GLU A 335 -29.16 13.63 5.19
C GLU A 335 -29.63 14.62 4.10
N THR A 336 -29.96 14.16 2.90
CA THR A 336 -30.65 15.03 1.95
C THR A 336 -32.02 15.35 2.56
N PRO A 337 -32.28 16.61 3.02
CA PRO A 337 -33.56 16.94 3.64
C PRO A 337 -34.65 16.66 2.62
N LEU A 338 -35.64 15.85 3.01
CA LEU A 338 -36.92 15.84 2.35
C LEU A 338 -37.36 17.29 2.18
N PRO A 339 -37.76 17.77 0.99
CA PRO A 339 -38.33 19.09 0.87
C PRO A 339 -39.53 19.12 1.83
N LEU A 340 -39.37 19.84 2.93
CA LEU A 340 -40.50 20.24 3.74
C LEU A 340 -41.38 21.03 2.80
N ASP A 341 -42.61 20.55 2.58
CA ASP A 341 -43.64 21.27 1.88
C ASP A 341 -43.69 22.70 2.41
N ASP A 342 -43.20 23.64 1.62
CA ASP A 342 -43.38 25.05 1.89
C ASP A 342 -44.91 25.31 1.78
N GLU A 343 -45.51 25.67 2.92
CA GLU A 343 -46.86 26.25 2.92
C GLU A 343 -46.90 27.39 1.90
N PRO A 344 -47.94 27.47 1.08
CA PRO A 344 -48.01 28.49 0.03
C PRO A 344 -48.12 29.87 0.62
N GLN A 345 -47.06 30.65 0.58
CA GLN A 345 -47.14 32.08 0.85
C GLN A 345 -48.04 32.76 -0.19
N PRO A 346 -48.97 33.63 0.21
CA PRO A 346 -49.87 34.31 -0.70
C PRO A 346 -49.10 35.28 -1.62
N ALA A 347 -49.28 35.12 -2.90
CA ALA A 347 -48.67 35.93 -3.94
C ALA A 347 -49.04 37.42 -3.81
N PRO A 348 -48.10 38.35 -4.00
CA PRO A 348 -48.40 39.77 -4.09
C PRO A 348 -49.14 40.05 -5.42
N ARG A 349 -50.31 40.71 -5.29
CA ARG A 349 -51.15 41.17 -6.37
C ARG A 349 -50.42 42.14 -7.30
N SER A 350 -50.21 41.79 -8.56
CA SER A 350 -49.80 42.67 -9.64
C SER A 350 -51.01 43.40 -10.23
N ILE A 351 -50.92 44.71 -10.27
CA ILE A 351 -51.88 45.62 -10.90
C ILE A 351 -51.67 45.55 -12.42
N PRO A 352 -52.74 45.56 -13.22
CA PRO A 352 -52.64 45.44 -14.68
C PRO A 352 -52.45 46.81 -15.36
N GLU A 353 -51.51 46.92 -16.30
CA GLU A 353 -51.51 48.00 -17.26
C GLU A 353 -51.57 47.48 -18.70
N ASN A 354 -52.33 48.18 -19.48
CA ASN A 354 -53.16 47.89 -20.60
C ASN A 354 -52.50 48.24 -21.96
N ARG A 355 -52.76 47.44 -22.99
CA ARG A 355 -52.90 47.78 -24.42
C ARG A 355 -51.61 48.19 -25.19
N VAL A 356 -51.40 47.80 -26.44
CA VAL A 356 -52.26 47.80 -27.65
C VAL A 356 -51.63 46.90 -28.73
N ALA A 357 -52.50 46.34 -29.50
CA ALA A 357 -52.49 45.50 -30.65
C ALA A 357 -51.58 45.79 -31.85
N ALA A 358 -51.57 44.75 -32.72
CA ALA A 358 -51.40 44.70 -34.17
C ALA A 358 -49.97 44.38 -34.65
N GLY A 359 -49.72 43.42 -35.49
CA GLY A 359 -50.44 42.75 -36.51
C GLY A 359 -49.48 41.94 -37.39
N ARG A 360 -49.92 40.76 -37.75
CA ARG A 360 -49.78 40.04 -39.03
C ARG A 360 -48.42 39.85 -39.74
N ASN A 361 -48.09 38.53 -39.87
CA ASN A 361 -47.77 37.80 -41.12
C ASN A 361 -46.44 38.08 -41.85
N HIS A 362 -45.58 37.14 -42.11
CA HIS A 362 -45.65 36.16 -43.21
C HIS A 362 -44.37 35.30 -43.28
N PHE A 363 -44.55 34.09 -43.73
CA PHE A 363 -43.62 33.08 -44.22
C PHE A 363 -42.46 33.59 -45.05
N ALA A 364 -41.29 32.97 -44.92
CA ALA A 364 -40.52 32.31 -45.99
C ALA A 364 -39.14 31.79 -45.49
N GLU A 365 -38.91 30.51 -45.58
CA GLU A 365 -37.64 29.85 -45.87
C GLU A 365 -37.37 30.00 -47.38
N PRO A 366 -36.18 29.79 -47.98
CA PRO A 366 -34.91 29.22 -47.53
C PRO A 366 -33.68 29.94 -48.12
N ALA A 367 -32.47 29.55 -47.74
CA ALA A 367 -31.40 29.15 -48.66
C ALA A 367 -30.00 29.14 -47.97
N ALA A 368 -29.33 28.05 -48.18
CA ALA A 368 -27.93 27.78 -47.80
C ALA A 368 -26.94 28.80 -48.42
N ARG A 369 -25.93 29.18 -47.64
CA ARG A 369 -24.64 29.67 -48.16
C ARG A 369 -23.49 29.20 -47.25
N GLU A 370 -22.50 28.57 -47.88
CA GLU A 370 -21.25 28.08 -47.37
C GLU A 370 -20.39 29.20 -46.72
N PRO A 371 -19.52 28.86 -45.73
CA PRO A 371 -18.64 29.84 -45.10
C PRO A 371 -17.31 29.96 -45.84
N VAL A 372 -16.98 31.22 -46.15
CA VAL A 372 -15.70 31.66 -46.67
C VAL A 372 -14.68 31.76 -45.52
N ALA A 373 -13.49 31.21 -45.71
CA ALA A 373 -12.36 31.26 -44.78
C ALA A 373 -11.79 32.67 -44.64
N PRO A 374 -11.37 33.14 -43.45
CA PRO A 374 -10.65 34.38 -43.29
C PRO A 374 -9.14 34.17 -43.48
N ARG A 375 -8.56 35.05 -44.27
CA ARG A 375 -7.12 35.21 -44.55
C ARG A 375 -6.37 35.69 -43.30
N TYR A 376 -5.21 35.09 -43.07
CA TYR A 376 -4.19 35.55 -42.16
C TYR A 376 -3.54 36.87 -42.66
N THR A 377 -3.43 37.85 -41.75
CA THR A 377 -2.49 38.98 -41.87
C THR A 377 -1.55 38.97 -40.67
N PRO A 378 -0.23 39.09 -40.84
CA PRO A 378 0.73 39.13 -39.75
C PRO A 378 0.83 40.53 -39.15
N ALA A 379 0.83 40.62 -37.80
CA ALA A 379 1.11 41.86 -37.07
C ALA A 379 2.56 41.86 -36.54
N PRO A 380 3.16 43.03 -36.36
CA PRO A 380 4.62 43.19 -36.25
C PRO A 380 5.15 42.97 -34.83
N ALA A 381 6.41 42.57 -34.79
CA ALA A 381 7.22 42.39 -33.60
C ALA A 381 7.42 43.71 -32.83
N SER A 382 7.26 43.66 -31.50
CA SER A 382 7.75 44.71 -30.60
C SER A 382 8.31 44.12 -29.30
N GLY A 383 9.60 44.43 -29.10
CA GLY A 383 10.13 44.89 -27.82
C GLY A 383 10.43 43.86 -26.76
N SER A 384 11.68 43.41 -26.75
CA SER A 384 12.38 42.82 -25.61
C SER A 384 12.31 43.69 -24.36
N ARG A 385 11.85 43.11 -23.21
CA ARG A 385 12.10 43.64 -21.88
C ARG A 385 13.06 42.71 -21.14
N PRO A 386 14.03 43.22 -20.37
CA PRO A 386 15.03 42.39 -19.68
C PRO A 386 14.45 41.73 -18.46
N ALA A 387 14.84 40.48 -18.26
CA ALA A 387 14.51 39.67 -17.11
C ALA A 387 15.24 40.18 -15.86
N ALA A 388 14.52 40.31 -14.74
CA ALA A 388 15.07 40.55 -13.43
C ALA A 388 15.68 39.25 -12.86
N PRO A 389 16.79 39.33 -12.09
CA PRO A 389 17.45 38.13 -11.57
C PRO A 389 16.71 37.57 -10.35
N TRP A 390 16.55 36.27 -10.33
CA TRP A 390 16.05 35.51 -9.19
C TRP A 390 17.13 35.41 -8.11
N PRO A 391 16.81 35.55 -6.81
CA PRO A 391 17.80 35.33 -5.75
C PRO A 391 18.02 33.82 -5.54
N ASN A 392 19.25 33.40 -5.74
CA ASN A 392 19.78 32.12 -5.29
C ASN A 392 19.79 32.07 -3.75
N ALA A 393 18.86 31.34 -3.16
CA ALA A 393 18.97 30.89 -1.78
C ALA A 393 19.51 29.46 -1.79
N GLN A 394 20.82 29.31 -1.63
CA GLN A 394 21.44 28.04 -1.25
C GLN A 394 21.27 27.86 0.27
N PRO A 395 20.75 26.70 0.77
CA PRO A 395 20.84 26.37 2.19
C PRO A 395 22.30 26.06 2.50
N GLY A 396 22.91 26.85 3.39
CA GLY A 396 24.26 26.64 3.87
C GLY A 396 24.37 25.34 4.64
N TYR A 397 25.10 24.38 4.10
CA TYR A 397 25.53 23.17 4.77
C TYR A 397 26.46 23.53 5.93
N GLN A 398 26.09 23.19 7.16
CA GLN A 398 26.92 23.44 8.33
C GLN A 398 28.13 22.51 8.29
N LYS A 399 29.34 23.09 8.19
CA LYS A 399 30.62 22.38 8.12
C LYS A 399 30.91 21.43 9.30
N GLN A 400 30.21 21.55 10.41
CA GLN A 400 30.40 20.71 11.59
C GLN A 400 29.87 19.27 11.43
N GLN A 401 28.86 19.02 10.57
CA GLN A 401 28.37 17.67 10.32
C GLN A 401 29.30 16.85 9.40
N GLY A 402 30.06 17.51 8.52
CA GLY A 402 31.05 16.86 7.66
C GLY A 402 32.29 16.34 8.37
N GLU A 403 32.66 16.93 9.51
CA GLU A 403 33.82 16.49 10.28
C GLU A 403 33.53 15.26 11.14
N VAL A 404 32.32 15.14 11.69
CA VAL A 404 31.88 13.94 12.43
C VAL A 404 31.79 12.73 11.50
N TYR A 405 31.31 12.93 10.26
CA TYR A 405 31.23 11.85 9.27
C TYR A 405 32.61 11.39 8.79
N ARG A 406 33.59 12.31 8.72
CA ARG A 406 34.95 11.96 8.31
C ARG A 406 35.72 11.22 9.40
N GLN A 407 35.41 11.42 10.69
CA GLN A 407 35.95 10.66 11.80
C GLN A 407 35.41 9.23 11.91
N LEU A 408 34.16 9.00 11.47
CA LEU A 408 33.53 7.66 11.44
C LEU A 408 34.04 6.79 10.27
N LEU A 409 34.62 7.39 9.23
CA LEU A 409 35.10 6.69 8.03
C LEU A 409 36.63 6.41 8.07
N GLN A 410 37.34 6.77 9.12
CA GLN A 410 38.76 6.40 9.26
C GLN A 410 38.88 4.98 9.85
N THR A 411 38.95 4.00 8.96
CA THR A 411 39.35 2.62 9.29
C THR A 411 40.83 2.64 9.70
N PRO A 412 41.22 2.12 10.87
CA PRO A 412 42.66 1.99 11.21
C PRO A 412 43.34 0.97 10.28
N ALA A 413 44.55 1.30 9.86
CA ALA A 413 45.38 0.47 9.00
C ALA A 413 45.60 -0.95 9.60
N PRO A 414 45.82 -1.99 8.77
CA PRO A 414 45.91 -3.37 9.23
C PRO A 414 47.21 -3.60 10.02
N MET A 415 47.06 -3.91 11.31
CA MET A 415 48.12 -4.49 12.09
C MET A 415 48.34 -5.97 11.79
N GLN A 416 49.58 -6.35 11.78
CA GLN A 416 50.20 -7.62 11.45
C GLN A 416 49.46 -8.88 11.91
N LYS A 417 49.50 -9.88 11.02
CA LYS A 417 49.09 -11.27 11.25
C LYS A 417 49.68 -11.85 12.54
N LEU A 418 48.87 -12.03 13.54
CA LEU A 418 49.07 -12.98 14.62
C LEU A 418 48.20 -14.20 14.33
N LYS A 419 48.77 -15.40 14.52
CA LYS A 419 48.19 -16.72 14.34
C LYS A 419 46.77 -16.80 14.87
N ALA A 420 45.87 -17.36 14.05
CA ALA A 420 44.53 -17.72 14.45
C ALA A 420 44.56 -18.70 15.64
N PRO A 421 43.85 -18.42 16.72
CA PRO A 421 43.38 -19.47 17.63
C PRO A 421 42.20 -20.18 17.00
N GLU A 422 42.10 -21.48 17.24
CA GLU A 422 40.98 -22.35 16.90
C GLU A 422 39.65 -21.74 17.37
N PRO A 423 38.53 -22.00 16.66
CA PRO A 423 37.24 -21.50 17.05
C PRO A 423 36.83 -22.13 18.38
N GLN A 424 37.06 -21.42 19.46
CA GLN A 424 36.34 -21.66 20.70
C GLN A 424 34.93 -21.16 20.47
N GLU A 425 33.96 -22.07 20.57
CA GLU A 425 32.56 -21.76 20.76
C GLU A 425 32.44 -20.68 21.84
N PRO A 426 31.69 -19.57 21.61
CA PRO A 426 31.43 -18.63 22.66
C PRO A 426 30.68 -19.35 23.77
N ALA A 427 31.36 -19.60 24.88
CA ALA A 427 30.73 -19.95 26.13
C ALA A 427 29.74 -18.82 26.44
N LEU A 428 28.46 -19.06 26.19
CA LEU A 428 27.36 -18.24 26.64
C LEU A 428 27.51 -18.13 28.17
N ALA A 429 27.98 -16.99 28.66
CA ALA A 429 27.84 -16.63 30.06
C ALA A 429 26.33 -16.82 30.37
N ALA A 430 26.03 -17.74 31.27
CA ALA A 430 24.68 -18.01 31.73
C ALA A 430 24.09 -16.71 32.29
N ASN A 431 23.35 -15.97 31.47
CA ASN A 431 22.59 -14.80 31.91
C ASN A 431 21.49 -15.32 32.84
N SER A 432 21.73 -15.18 34.15
CA SER A 432 20.77 -15.53 35.20
C SER A 432 19.41 -14.79 35.11
N GLN A 433 19.23 -13.98 34.09
CA GLN A 433 18.06 -13.14 33.84
C GLN A 433 17.26 -13.52 32.59
N SER A 434 17.49 -14.69 31.98
CA SER A 434 16.74 -15.16 30.81
C SER A 434 15.93 -16.42 31.15
N PHE A 435 14.78 -16.59 30.49
CA PHE A 435 13.98 -17.85 30.52
C PHE A 435 14.68 -19.00 29.80
N GLY A 436 15.66 -18.71 28.94
CA GLY A 436 16.39 -19.67 28.15
C GLY A 436 16.10 -19.57 26.65
N ARG A 437 16.61 -20.52 25.89
CA ARG A 437 16.49 -20.57 24.43
C ARG A 437 15.15 -21.18 24.01
N VAL A 438 14.42 -20.53 23.11
CA VAL A 438 13.20 -21.06 22.49
C VAL A 438 13.59 -22.15 21.49
N LEU A 439 13.13 -23.39 21.71
CA LEU A 439 13.36 -24.52 20.81
C LEU A 439 12.28 -24.61 19.74
N THR A 440 11.00 -24.55 20.15
CA THR A 440 9.84 -24.65 19.25
C THR A 440 8.57 -24.13 19.93
N ILE A 441 7.51 -23.95 19.15
CA ILE A 441 6.18 -23.63 19.64
C ILE A 441 5.33 -24.91 19.64
N VAL A 442 4.68 -25.19 20.76
CA VAL A 442 3.81 -26.35 20.99
C VAL A 442 2.36 -25.86 21.14
N HIS A 443 1.42 -26.52 20.49
CA HIS A 443 -0.02 -26.16 20.52
C HIS A 443 -0.33 -24.71 20.21
N SER A 444 0.50 -24.04 19.38
CA SER A 444 0.36 -22.65 18.93
C SER A 444 0.38 -21.54 20.01
N ASP A 445 0.44 -21.87 21.29
CA ASP A 445 0.36 -20.94 22.42
C ASP A 445 1.41 -21.16 23.53
N CYS A 446 2.20 -22.25 23.44
CA CYS A 446 3.24 -22.57 24.40
C CYS A 446 4.63 -22.60 23.73
N ALA A 447 5.62 -21.98 24.35
CA ALA A 447 7.02 -22.06 23.93
C ALA A 447 7.74 -23.17 24.72
N LEU A 448 8.42 -24.09 24.00
CA LEU A 448 9.36 -25.05 24.60
C LEU A 448 10.71 -24.36 24.73
N LEU A 449 11.21 -24.28 25.95
CA LEU A 449 12.44 -23.58 26.30
C LEU A 449 13.51 -24.55 26.81
N GLU A 450 14.78 -24.24 26.50
CA GLU A 450 15.95 -24.92 27.05
C GLU A 450 16.77 -23.91 27.88
N ARG A 451 17.04 -24.30 29.13
CA ARG A 451 17.92 -23.58 30.02
C ARG A 451 18.74 -24.52 30.87
N ASP A 452 20.06 -24.40 30.82
CA ASP A 452 21.00 -25.21 31.64
C ASP A 452 20.76 -26.72 31.54
N GLY A 453 20.38 -27.20 30.32
CA GLY A 453 20.07 -28.60 30.08
C GLY A 453 18.68 -29.08 30.56
N ASN A 454 17.89 -28.19 31.16
CA ASN A 454 16.50 -28.46 31.55
C ASN A 454 15.53 -27.93 30.50
N ILE A 455 14.43 -28.66 30.32
CA ILE A 455 13.38 -28.26 29.38
C ILE A 455 12.16 -27.77 30.16
N SER A 456 11.57 -26.68 29.68
CA SER A 456 10.40 -26.08 30.27
C SER A 456 9.39 -25.65 29.21
N LEU A 457 8.11 -25.66 29.52
CA LEU A 457 7.02 -25.10 28.74
C LEU A 457 6.65 -23.73 29.32
N LEU A 458 6.54 -22.73 28.50
CA LEU A 458 6.11 -21.36 28.86
C LEU A 458 4.85 -21.00 28.11
N SER A 459 3.84 -20.52 28.82
CA SER A 459 2.60 -20.03 28.23
C SER A 459 2.78 -18.62 27.68
N LEU A 460 2.72 -18.47 26.34
CA LEU A 460 2.87 -17.18 25.65
C LEU A 460 1.73 -16.20 25.96
N PRO A 461 0.43 -16.61 26.02
CA PRO A 461 -0.65 -15.71 26.41
C PRO A 461 -0.51 -15.17 27.85
N VAL A 462 0.02 -15.99 28.76
CA VAL A 462 0.27 -15.54 30.14
C VAL A 462 1.45 -14.55 30.17
N ALA A 463 2.52 -14.83 29.44
CA ALA A 463 3.65 -13.93 29.31
C ALA A 463 3.25 -12.57 28.70
N GLU A 464 2.44 -12.58 27.64
CA GLU A 464 1.88 -11.38 27.01
C GLU A 464 1.04 -10.56 28.00
N ARG A 465 0.22 -11.20 28.80
CA ARG A 465 -0.59 -10.52 29.82
C ARG A 465 0.27 -9.79 30.86
N TRP A 466 1.34 -10.42 31.31
CA TRP A 466 2.28 -9.80 32.25
C TRP A 466 3.02 -8.63 31.62
N LEU A 467 3.44 -8.75 30.37
CA LEU A 467 4.06 -7.66 29.62
C LEU A 467 3.12 -6.46 29.53
N ARG A 468 1.87 -6.68 29.13
CA ARG A 468 0.84 -5.63 29.03
C ARG A 468 0.54 -4.98 30.37
N GLN A 469 0.47 -5.76 31.44
CA GLN A 469 0.31 -5.23 32.77
C GLN A 469 1.49 -4.31 33.15
N ALA A 470 2.73 -4.72 32.88
CA ALA A 470 3.91 -3.91 33.15
C ALA A 470 3.93 -2.62 32.31
N GLN A 471 3.51 -2.69 31.06
CA GLN A 471 3.42 -1.51 30.19
C GLN A 471 2.33 -0.51 30.62
N LEU A 472 1.29 -0.98 31.32
CA LEU A 472 0.20 -0.16 31.84
C LEU A 472 0.44 0.33 33.26
N THR A 473 1.38 -0.29 34.00
CA THR A 473 1.66 0.12 35.38
C THR A 473 2.52 1.39 35.38
N PRO A 474 2.04 2.51 35.99
CA PRO A 474 2.83 3.73 36.07
C PRO A 474 4.10 3.52 36.86
N GLY A 475 5.24 4.05 36.34
CA GLY A 475 6.50 4.11 37.06
C GLY A 475 6.66 5.44 37.81
N GLU A 476 7.84 6.06 37.71
CA GLU A 476 8.08 7.41 38.25
C GLU A 476 7.32 8.51 37.47
N ALA A 477 6.88 8.21 36.23
CA ALA A 477 6.09 9.09 35.39
C ALA A 477 4.78 8.38 34.96
N PRO A 478 3.71 9.14 34.67
CA PRO A 478 2.46 8.57 34.14
C PRO A 478 2.69 7.91 32.78
N VAL A 479 1.88 6.91 32.46
CA VAL A 479 1.93 6.24 31.17
C VAL A 479 1.57 7.23 30.04
N CYS A 480 2.33 7.22 28.96
CA CYS A 480 2.13 8.16 27.86
C CYS A 480 0.76 7.95 27.20
N ALA A 481 -0.10 8.95 27.32
CA ALA A 481 -1.39 9.01 26.67
C ALA A 481 -1.21 9.31 25.17
N GLN A 482 -1.76 8.46 24.31
CA GLN A 482 -1.78 8.69 22.86
C GLN A 482 -3.18 9.13 22.43
N PRO A 483 -3.32 10.26 21.73
CA PRO A 483 -4.62 10.73 21.29
C PRO A 483 -5.25 9.73 20.30
N LEU A 484 -6.55 9.52 20.46
CA LEU A 484 -7.36 8.78 19.51
C LEU A 484 -7.64 9.68 18.29
N LEU A 485 -7.51 9.14 17.10
CA LEU A 485 -7.87 9.84 15.87
C LEU A 485 -9.34 10.26 15.88
N ILE A 486 -10.18 9.38 16.42
CA ILE A 486 -11.60 9.59 16.58
C ILE A 486 -11.89 9.39 18.07
N PRO A 487 -12.28 10.46 18.80
CA PRO A 487 -12.69 10.33 20.18
C PRO A 487 -13.89 9.39 20.31
N LEU A 488 -13.78 8.40 21.21
CA LEU A 488 -14.86 7.45 21.45
C LEU A 488 -15.91 8.08 22.36
N ARG A 489 -17.12 8.31 21.83
CA ARG A 489 -18.24 8.86 22.60
C ARG A 489 -19.17 7.75 23.08
N LEU A 490 -19.37 7.66 24.37
CA LEU A 490 -20.18 6.63 25.02
C LEU A 490 -21.28 7.27 25.86
N LYS A 491 -22.46 6.68 25.87
CA LYS A 491 -23.56 7.06 26.77
C LYS A 491 -23.35 6.34 28.11
N VAL A 492 -23.37 7.08 29.20
CA VAL A 492 -23.12 6.55 30.55
C VAL A 492 -24.26 6.91 31.49
N SER A 493 -24.51 6.07 32.50
CA SER A 493 -25.44 6.34 33.58
C SER A 493 -24.85 7.35 34.58
N ALA A 494 -25.67 7.89 35.47
CA ALA A 494 -25.21 8.82 36.51
C ALA A 494 -24.22 8.16 37.49
N GLU A 495 -24.40 6.87 37.79
CA GLU A 495 -23.51 6.11 38.68
C GLU A 495 -22.13 5.86 38.01
N GLU A 496 -22.13 5.46 36.76
CA GLU A 496 -20.92 5.24 35.97
C GLU A 496 -20.11 6.53 35.79
N LYS A 497 -20.80 7.65 35.54
CA LYS A 497 -20.16 8.96 35.45
C LYS A 497 -19.50 9.35 36.77
N SER A 498 -20.19 9.19 37.90
CA SER A 498 -19.63 9.47 39.24
C SER A 498 -18.41 8.60 39.55
N ALA A 499 -18.40 7.33 39.11
CA ALA A 499 -17.25 6.42 39.25
C ALA A 499 -16.06 6.89 38.42
N LEU A 500 -16.29 7.28 37.16
CA LEU A 500 -15.26 7.83 36.29
C LEU A 500 -14.64 9.12 36.80
N GLU A 501 -15.45 10.04 37.31
CA GLU A 501 -14.96 11.29 37.89
C GLU A 501 -14.10 11.04 39.15
N LYS A 502 -14.45 10.06 39.97
CA LYS A 502 -13.64 9.65 41.12
C LYS A 502 -12.35 8.94 40.72
N ALA A 503 -12.37 8.17 39.60
CA ALA A 503 -11.24 7.47 39.08
C ALA A 503 -10.35 8.33 38.15
N GLN A 504 -10.69 9.61 37.93
CA GLN A 504 -10.03 10.47 36.93
C GLN A 504 -8.50 10.55 37.11
N SER A 505 -8.04 10.73 38.37
CA SER A 505 -6.59 10.77 38.65
C SER A 505 -5.90 9.48 38.31
N ALA A 506 -6.45 8.33 38.71
CA ALA A 506 -5.88 7.01 38.42
C ALA A 506 -5.90 6.67 36.93
N LEU A 507 -6.94 7.07 36.20
CA LEU A 507 -7.03 6.88 34.75
C LEU A 507 -6.03 7.78 33.99
N ALA A 508 -5.82 9.02 34.46
CA ALA A 508 -4.81 9.91 33.89
C ALA A 508 -3.39 9.36 34.07
N GLU A 509 -3.06 8.76 35.23
CA GLU A 509 -1.77 8.09 35.46
C GLU A 509 -1.57 6.89 34.53
N LEU A 510 -2.63 6.20 34.13
CA LEU A 510 -2.64 5.10 33.17
C LEU A 510 -2.65 5.58 31.71
N GLY A 511 -2.62 6.89 31.46
CA GLY A 511 -2.65 7.46 30.11
C GLY A 511 -4.02 7.39 29.43
N ILE A 512 -5.12 7.32 30.19
CA ILE A 512 -6.49 7.38 29.67
C ILE A 512 -7.05 8.77 29.92
N ASP A 513 -7.24 9.54 28.85
CA ASP A 513 -7.83 10.88 28.90
C ASP A 513 -9.27 10.88 28.40
N PHE A 514 -10.17 11.47 29.18
CA PHE A 514 -11.58 11.56 28.83
C PHE A 514 -12.20 12.91 29.24
N GLN A 515 -13.26 13.25 28.53
CA GLN A 515 -14.11 14.40 28.86
C GLN A 515 -15.54 13.93 29.10
N SER A 516 -16.15 14.36 30.21
CA SER A 516 -17.54 14.04 30.55
C SER A 516 -18.47 15.19 30.24
N ASP A 517 -19.60 14.92 29.55
CA ASP A 517 -20.74 15.80 29.33
C ASP A 517 -21.91 15.36 30.25
N ALA A 518 -23.08 15.99 30.10
CA ALA A 518 -24.25 15.69 30.93
C ALA A 518 -24.67 14.20 30.85
N GLN A 519 -24.60 13.57 29.69
CA GLN A 519 -25.05 12.18 29.43
C GLN A 519 -24.03 11.31 28.69
N HIS A 520 -22.87 11.85 28.31
CA HIS A 520 -21.87 11.14 27.52
C HIS A 520 -20.49 11.36 28.13
N VAL A 521 -19.64 10.37 27.90
CA VAL A 521 -18.20 10.43 28.13
C VAL A 521 -17.50 10.23 26.80
N THR A 522 -16.54 11.10 26.53
CA THR A 522 -15.73 11.07 25.30
C THR A 522 -14.29 10.75 25.67
N ILE A 523 -13.80 9.57 25.29
CA ILE A 523 -12.40 9.17 25.45
C ILE A 523 -11.58 9.82 24.33
N ARG A 524 -10.54 10.58 24.69
CA ARG A 524 -9.69 11.34 23.77
C ARG A 524 -8.35 10.70 23.53
N ALA A 525 -7.78 10.08 24.57
CA ALA A 525 -6.49 9.42 24.47
C ALA A 525 -6.46 8.16 25.31
N VAL A 526 -5.68 7.19 24.89
CA VAL A 526 -5.46 5.91 25.59
C VAL A 526 -3.98 5.51 25.47
N PRO A 527 -3.42 4.69 26.40
CA PRO A 527 -2.07 4.18 26.30
C PRO A 527 -1.92 3.17 25.14
N LEU A 528 -0.70 3.01 24.66
CA LEU A 528 -0.37 2.18 23.50
C LEU A 528 -0.99 0.76 23.54
N PRO A 529 -0.95 0.00 24.66
CA PRO A 529 -1.53 -1.34 24.71
C PRO A 529 -3.05 -1.39 24.48
N LEU A 530 -3.78 -0.31 24.79
CA LEU A 530 -5.22 -0.22 24.56
C LEU A 530 -5.57 0.19 23.13
N ARG A 531 -4.68 0.91 22.45
CA ARG A 531 -4.95 1.45 21.12
C ARG A 531 -5.21 0.36 20.08
N GLN A 532 -4.67 -0.83 20.28
CA GLN A 532 -4.82 -1.98 19.38
C GLN A 532 -6.05 -2.84 19.70
N GLN A 533 -6.83 -2.49 20.72
CA GLN A 533 -7.98 -3.26 21.19
C GLN A 533 -9.30 -2.65 20.74
N ASN A 534 -10.37 -3.44 20.79
CA ASN A 534 -11.71 -2.93 20.54
C ASN A 534 -12.19 -2.09 21.73
N LEU A 535 -11.93 -0.77 21.67
CA LEU A 535 -12.30 0.16 22.72
C LEU A 535 -13.81 0.28 22.93
N GLN A 536 -14.63 -0.01 21.91
CA GLN A 536 -16.10 0.04 22.03
C GLN A 536 -16.64 -1.05 22.95
N ILE A 537 -15.90 -2.15 23.12
CA ILE A 537 -16.25 -3.21 24.07
C ILE A 537 -15.51 -2.99 25.40
N LEU A 538 -14.21 -2.76 25.35
CA LEU A 538 -13.35 -2.71 26.52
C LEU A 538 -13.67 -1.53 27.45
N ILE A 539 -13.96 -0.34 26.90
CA ILE A 539 -14.21 0.86 27.73
C ILE A 539 -15.52 0.78 28.50
N PRO A 540 -16.67 0.34 27.92
CA PRO A 540 -17.88 0.11 28.70
C PRO A 540 -17.70 -0.93 29.82
N GLU A 541 -16.95 -2.02 29.56
CA GLU A 541 -16.63 -3.01 30.58
C GLU A 541 -15.75 -2.44 31.69
N LEU A 542 -14.75 -1.60 31.35
CA LEU A 542 -13.92 -0.90 32.31
C LEU A 542 -14.78 0.05 33.19
N ILE A 543 -15.67 0.80 32.58
CA ILE A 543 -16.58 1.70 33.29
C ILE A 543 -17.47 0.91 34.26
N GLY A 544 -18.03 -0.21 33.79
CA GLY A 544 -18.83 -1.11 34.64
C GLY A 544 -18.03 -1.76 35.77
N TYR A 545 -16.74 -2.02 35.58
CA TYR A 545 -15.84 -2.46 36.65
C TYR A 545 -15.60 -1.34 37.66
N LEU A 546 -15.27 -0.12 37.21
CA LEU A 546 -15.03 1.02 38.08
C LEU A 546 -16.27 1.38 38.93
N ALA A 547 -17.47 1.28 38.38
CA ALA A 547 -18.70 1.51 39.10
C ALA A 547 -18.91 0.59 40.32
N LYS A 548 -18.27 -0.58 40.31
CA LYS A 548 -18.35 -1.58 41.41
C LYS A 548 -17.22 -1.44 42.45
N GLN A 549 -16.24 -0.57 42.20
CA GLN A 549 -15.08 -0.38 43.06
C GLN A 549 -15.28 0.79 44.04
N SER A 550 -14.74 0.65 45.25
CA SER A 550 -14.70 1.72 46.26
C SER A 550 -13.33 2.43 46.30
N VAL A 551 -12.27 1.79 45.81
CA VAL A 551 -10.89 2.31 45.81
C VAL A 551 -10.35 2.22 44.38
N PHE A 552 -9.75 3.30 43.90
CA PHE A 552 -9.26 3.43 42.52
C PHE A 552 -7.72 3.50 42.50
N GLU A 553 -7.06 2.36 42.65
CA GLU A 553 -5.59 2.25 42.53
C GLU A 553 -5.19 1.97 41.08
N PRO A 554 -4.24 2.74 40.50
CA PRO A 554 -3.79 2.53 39.13
C PRO A 554 -3.33 1.09 38.83
N GLY A 555 -2.63 0.45 39.78
CA GLY A 555 -2.15 -0.93 39.63
C GLY A 555 -3.27 -1.96 39.52
N ASN A 556 -4.36 -1.82 40.27
CA ASN A 556 -5.52 -2.71 40.20
C ASN A 556 -6.29 -2.53 38.88
N ILE A 557 -6.40 -1.28 38.39
CA ILE A 557 -7.02 -0.97 37.11
C ILE A 557 -6.16 -1.53 35.97
N ALA A 558 -4.84 -1.33 36.01
CA ALA A 558 -3.90 -1.90 35.01
C ALA A 558 -3.99 -3.43 34.94
N GLN A 559 -4.06 -4.10 36.12
CA GLN A 559 -4.22 -5.56 36.19
C GLN A 559 -5.56 -6.01 35.59
N TRP A 560 -6.65 -5.32 35.87
CA TRP A 560 -7.96 -5.63 35.30
C TRP A 560 -7.93 -5.46 33.79
N ILE A 561 -7.39 -4.34 33.29
CA ILE A 561 -7.26 -4.09 31.86
C ILE A 561 -6.45 -5.21 31.20
N ALA A 562 -5.25 -5.53 31.71
CA ALA A 562 -4.37 -6.56 31.15
C ALA A 562 -5.04 -7.95 31.09
N ARG A 563 -5.96 -8.27 31.99
CA ARG A 563 -6.72 -9.53 31.98
C ARG A 563 -7.82 -9.58 30.93
N ASN A 564 -8.38 -8.42 30.57
CA ASN A 564 -9.50 -8.31 29.62
C ASN A 564 -9.04 -7.92 28.21
N LEU A 565 -7.74 -7.66 28.00
CA LEU A 565 -7.19 -7.48 26.66
C LEU A 565 -7.18 -8.81 25.92
N MET A 566 -7.66 -8.79 24.68
CA MET A 566 -7.56 -9.95 23.78
C MET A 566 -6.11 -10.15 23.34
N SER A 567 -5.67 -11.40 23.21
CA SER A 567 -4.35 -11.69 22.62
C SER A 567 -4.34 -11.26 21.16
N GLU A 568 -3.24 -10.65 20.73
CA GLU A 568 -3.06 -10.21 19.34
C GLU A 568 -2.88 -11.38 18.37
N HIS A 569 -2.52 -12.55 18.90
CA HIS A 569 -2.15 -13.72 18.11
C HIS A 569 -3.03 -14.92 18.44
N ALA A 570 -3.78 -15.40 17.45
CA ALA A 570 -4.47 -16.67 17.53
C ALA A 570 -3.48 -17.86 17.46
N GLN A 571 -2.34 -17.65 16.80
CA GLN A 571 -1.23 -18.60 16.68
C GLN A 571 0.09 -17.84 16.77
N TRP A 572 1.02 -18.34 17.57
CA TRP A 572 2.33 -17.74 17.77
C TRP A 572 3.36 -18.32 16.81
N SER A 573 4.14 -17.45 16.16
CA SER A 573 5.35 -17.85 15.45
C SER A 573 6.57 -17.82 16.39
N MET A 574 7.63 -18.56 16.03
CA MET A 574 8.86 -18.58 16.81
C MET A 574 9.49 -17.18 16.99
N ALA A 575 9.48 -16.36 15.93
CA ALA A 575 10.00 -14.99 16.00
C ALA A 575 9.20 -14.11 16.97
N GLN A 576 7.87 -14.20 16.95
CA GLN A 576 6.99 -13.48 17.88
C GLN A 576 7.21 -13.90 19.33
N ALA A 577 7.37 -15.22 19.58
CA ALA A 577 7.66 -15.72 20.91
C ALA A 577 9.00 -15.22 21.44
N ILE A 578 10.05 -15.22 20.62
CA ILE A 578 11.37 -14.69 20.99
C ILE A 578 11.29 -13.20 21.35
N THR A 579 10.60 -12.40 20.52
CA THR A 579 10.40 -10.97 20.76
C THR A 579 9.62 -10.72 22.05
N LEU A 580 8.52 -11.44 22.26
CA LEU A 580 7.73 -11.36 23.49
C LEU A 580 8.58 -11.66 24.73
N LEU A 581 9.35 -12.76 24.70
CA LEU A 581 10.17 -13.17 25.84
C LEU A 581 11.28 -12.16 26.14
N ALA A 582 11.93 -11.60 25.11
CA ALA A 582 12.94 -10.55 25.27
C ALA A 582 12.33 -9.30 25.94
N ASP A 583 11.12 -8.90 25.56
CA ASP A 583 10.41 -7.77 26.17
C ASP A 583 9.98 -8.08 27.61
N VAL A 584 9.51 -9.29 27.89
CA VAL A 584 9.17 -9.73 29.27
C VAL A 584 10.41 -9.76 30.16
N GLU A 585 11.53 -10.30 29.68
CA GLU A 585 12.80 -10.34 30.42
C GLU A 585 13.31 -8.93 30.75
N ARG A 586 13.11 -7.99 29.82
CA ARG A 586 13.52 -6.60 29.98
C ARG A 586 12.62 -5.81 30.96
N LEU A 587 11.28 -5.94 30.84
CA LEU A 587 10.33 -5.16 31.63
C LEU A 587 9.89 -5.86 32.93
N CYS A 588 10.01 -7.17 33.00
CA CYS A 588 9.55 -7.99 34.13
C CYS A 588 10.62 -8.97 34.60
N PRO A 589 11.87 -8.55 34.93
CA PRO A 589 12.96 -9.46 35.29
C PRO A 589 12.66 -10.33 36.52
N GLN A 590 11.71 -9.92 37.36
CA GLN A 590 11.23 -10.70 38.51
C GLN A 590 10.54 -12.00 38.09
N LEU A 591 9.93 -12.06 36.92
CA LEU A 591 9.22 -13.27 36.44
C LEU A 591 10.21 -14.39 36.06
N VAL A 592 11.44 -14.05 35.71
CA VAL A 592 12.51 -15.03 35.43
C VAL A 592 12.98 -15.69 36.72
N LYS A 593 13.03 -14.94 37.84
CA LYS A 593 13.49 -15.42 39.13
C LYS A 593 12.43 -16.21 39.88
N THR A 594 11.20 -15.71 39.85
CA THR A 594 10.05 -16.31 40.56
C THR A 594 8.84 -16.32 39.62
N PRO A 595 8.78 -17.29 38.67
CA PRO A 595 7.66 -17.35 37.74
C PRO A 595 6.35 -17.66 38.48
N PRO A 596 5.28 -16.89 38.22
CA PRO A 596 3.97 -17.14 38.78
C PRO A 596 3.40 -18.46 38.24
N GLY A 597 2.49 -19.08 39.00
CA GLY A 597 1.81 -20.30 38.57
C GLY A 597 1.11 -20.12 37.22
N GLY A 598 1.31 -21.06 36.32
CA GLY A 598 0.74 -21.06 34.97
C GLY A 598 1.57 -20.31 33.91
N LEU A 599 2.71 -19.67 34.27
CA LEU A 599 3.63 -19.06 33.29
C LEU A 599 4.65 -20.06 32.78
N LEU A 600 5.36 -20.75 33.67
CA LEU A 600 6.45 -21.66 33.34
C LEU A 600 6.26 -23.00 34.06
N GLN A 601 6.38 -24.10 33.31
CA GLN A 601 6.28 -25.47 33.82
C GLN A 601 7.48 -26.29 33.35
N SER A 602 8.24 -26.90 34.29
CA SER A 602 9.33 -27.84 33.96
C SER A 602 8.78 -29.12 33.33
N VAL A 603 9.47 -29.64 32.31
CA VAL A 603 9.14 -30.91 31.64
C VAL A 603 10.15 -31.96 32.05
N ASP A 604 9.69 -33.03 32.73
CA ASP A 604 10.54 -34.17 33.05
C ASP A 604 10.61 -35.12 31.85
N LEU A 605 11.79 -35.22 31.25
CA LEU A 605 12.05 -36.14 30.14
C LEU A 605 12.58 -37.51 30.58
N HIS A 606 12.87 -37.73 31.86
CA HIS A 606 13.40 -39.02 32.36
C HIS A 606 12.55 -40.25 32.01
N PRO A 607 11.22 -40.19 32.13
CA PRO A 607 10.38 -41.32 31.74
C PRO A 607 10.48 -41.67 30.25
N ALA A 608 10.51 -40.65 29.39
CA ALA A 608 10.63 -40.84 27.95
C ALA A 608 12.03 -41.36 27.54
N ILE A 609 13.08 -40.86 28.15
CA ILE A 609 14.46 -41.31 27.92
C ILE A 609 14.62 -42.76 28.42
N LYS A 610 14.02 -43.11 29.55
CA LYS A 610 14.04 -44.49 30.08
C LYS A 610 13.33 -45.46 29.14
N ALA A 611 12.17 -45.08 28.63
CA ALA A 611 11.43 -45.91 27.69
C ALA A 611 12.19 -46.17 26.35
N LEU A 612 13.05 -45.24 25.93
CA LEU A 612 13.91 -45.41 24.74
C LEU A 612 15.18 -46.22 25.00
N LYS A 613 15.57 -46.42 26.28
CA LYS A 613 16.77 -47.20 26.65
C LYS A 613 16.44 -48.62 27.07
N ASP A 614 15.17 -48.91 27.35
CA ASP A 614 14.68 -50.25 27.74
C ASP A 614 14.28 -51.13 26.53
N GLU A 615 14.50 -50.61 25.25
CA GLU A 615 14.54 -51.41 24.01
C GLU A 615 16.01 -51.76 23.66
#